data_53f8db5cc72270869db518f09bff6f0e
#
_entry.id   53f8db5cc72270869db518f09bff6f0e
#
_cell.length_a   1.000
_cell.length_b   1.000
_cell.length_c   1.000
_cell.angle_alpha   90.00
_cell.angle_beta   90.00
_cell.angle_gamma   90.00
#
_symmetry.space_group_name_H-M   'P 1'
#
loop_
_entity.id
_entity.type
_entity.pdbx_description
1 polymer ?
#
loop_
_entity_poly.entity_id
_entity_poly.type
_entity_poly.pdbx_seq_one_letter_code
_entity_poly.pdbx_strand_id
1 'polypeptide(L)'
;MEDTAYRAIAVVGVGAILPEAPNAAAFWKNVRDGRYSINEVTPDRWDPSLYYDPDPHAPDKTYSKIGGWVREAEWNPIAWHLPIPPRVADSMDDVQKWAGAAAREALVDFGYPDRPLDLERTAVILGNAMAGERHY
;
A
#
# COMPACT_ATOMS: atom_id res chain seq x y z
N MET A 1 -12.19 -37.28 20.80
CA MET A 1 -11.46 -36.62 19.71
C MET A 1 -12.42 -35.60 19.12
N GLU A 2 -12.29 -34.34 19.52
CA GLU A 2 -13.09 -33.27 18.93
C GLU A 2 -12.64 -33.10 17.47
N ASP A 3 -13.59 -33.26 16.57
CA ASP A 3 -13.44 -33.02 15.16
C ASP A 3 -13.23 -31.49 15.00
N THR A 4 -11.99 -31.07 14.88
CA THR A 4 -11.63 -29.67 14.60
C THR A 4 -12.02 -29.42 13.16
N ALA A 5 -13.32 -29.20 12.90
CA ALA A 5 -13.82 -28.81 11.59
C ALA A 5 -13.07 -27.52 11.17
N TYR A 6 -12.12 -27.63 10.25
CA TYR A 6 -11.47 -26.51 9.62
C TYR A 6 -12.53 -25.63 8.97
N ARG A 7 -12.81 -24.47 9.56
CA ARG A 7 -13.68 -23.47 8.92
C ARG A 7 -12.95 -22.91 7.72
N ALA A 8 -13.48 -23.16 6.54
CA ALA A 8 -12.95 -22.56 5.32
C ALA A 8 -13.08 -21.02 5.40
N ILE A 9 -12.01 -20.32 5.03
CA ILE A 9 -11.97 -18.86 4.93
C ILE A 9 -11.90 -18.53 3.45
N ALA A 10 -12.79 -17.64 2.98
CA ALA A 10 -12.80 -17.18 1.60
C ALA A 10 -12.20 -15.78 1.51
N VAL A 11 -11.30 -15.58 0.56
CA VAL A 11 -10.90 -14.24 0.10
C VAL A 11 -11.96 -13.79 -0.89
N VAL A 12 -12.64 -12.68 -0.61
CA VAL A 12 -13.82 -12.23 -1.36
C VAL A 12 -13.58 -10.93 -2.11
N GLY A 13 -12.45 -10.26 -1.89
CA GLY A 13 -12.03 -9.07 -2.61
C GLY A 13 -10.55 -8.80 -2.37
N VAL A 14 -9.87 -8.27 -3.37
CA VAL A 14 -8.44 -7.95 -3.34
C VAL A 14 -8.21 -6.52 -3.79
N GLY A 15 -7.38 -5.78 -3.06
CA GLY A 15 -6.87 -4.46 -3.44
C GLY A 15 -5.37 -4.40 -3.22
N ALA A 16 -4.65 -3.72 -4.11
CA ALA A 16 -3.20 -3.61 -4.02
C ALA A 16 -2.71 -2.28 -4.59
N ILE A 17 -1.74 -1.68 -3.90
CA ILE A 17 -0.94 -0.55 -4.41
C ILE A 17 0.52 -0.94 -4.26
N LEU A 18 1.18 -1.09 -5.38
CA LEU A 18 2.54 -1.62 -5.46
C LEU A 18 3.39 -0.76 -6.43
N PRO A 19 4.71 -0.86 -6.40
CA PRO A 19 5.57 -0.13 -7.34
C PRO A 19 5.15 -0.38 -8.79
N GLU A 20 4.91 0.71 -9.54
CA GLU A 20 4.43 0.71 -10.93
C GLU A 20 3.10 -0.06 -11.15
N ALA A 21 2.34 -0.26 -10.08
CA ALA A 21 1.05 -0.94 -10.12
C ALA A 21 0.08 -0.25 -9.15
N PRO A 22 -0.70 0.73 -9.62
CA PRO A 22 -1.65 1.47 -8.79
C PRO A 22 -2.87 0.65 -8.37
N ASN A 23 -3.01 -0.57 -8.85
CA ASN A 23 -4.09 -1.50 -8.52
C ASN A 23 -3.67 -2.96 -8.76
N ALA A 24 -4.46 -3.91 -8.28
CA ALA A 24 -4.20 -5.35 -8.39
C ALA A 24 -4.13 -5.83 -9.84
N ALA A 25 -4.94 -5.29 -10.74
CA ALA A 25 -4.93 -5.65 -12.16
C ALA A 25 -3.62 -5.24 -12.86
N ALA A 26 -3.12 -4.04 -12.56
CA ALA A 26 -1.83 -3.56 -13.06
C ALA A 26 -0.67 -4.41 -12.52
N PHE A 27 -0.73 -4.77 -11.23
CA PHE A 27 0.26 -5.67 -10.63
C PHE A 27 0.28 -7.03 -11.34
N TRP A 28 -0.87 -7.64 -11.54
CA TRP A 28 -0.97 -8.90 -12.25
C TRP A 28 -0.41 -8.81 -13.68
N LYS A 29 -0.71 -7.70 -14.37
CA LYS A 29 -0.15 -7.43 -15.69
C LYS A 29 1.38 -7.36 -15.64
N ASN A 30 1.95 -6.64 -14.68
CA ASN A 30 3.40 -6.52 -14.51
C ASN A 30 4.05 -7.88 -14.26
N VAL A 31 3.45 -8.73 -13.40
CA VAL A 31 3.94 -10.11 -13.14
C VAL A 31 3.93 -10.94 -14.40
N ARG A 32 2.83 -10.92 -15.16
CA ARG A 32 2.68 -11.69 -16.39
C ARG A 32 3.64 -11.25 -17.49
N ASP A 33 3.88 -9.94 -17.59
CA ASP A 33 4.77 -9.34 -18.59
C ASP A 33 6.26 -9.41 -18.16
N GLY A 34 6.56 -9.95 -16.99
CA GLY A 34 7.93 -10.05 -16.43
C GLY A 34 8.55 -8.69 -16.12
N ARG A 35 7.73 -7.67 -15.81
CA ARG A 35 8.20 -6.31 -15.54
C ARG A 35 8.96 -6.25 -14.22
N TYR A 36 10.14 -5.66 -14.24
CA TYR A 36 10.95 -5.42 -13.06
C TYR A 36 10.72 -3.99 -12.55
N SER A 37 10.10 -3.88 -11.36
CA SER A 37 9.64 -2.60 -10.79
C SER A 37 10.54 -2.11 -9.63
N ILE A 38 11.75 -2.67 -9.49
CA ILE A 38 12.75 -2.18 -8.54
C ILE A 38 13.69 -1.23 -9.29
N ASN A 39 13.82 -0.02 -8.80
CA ASN A 39 14.58 1.05 -9.47
C ASN A 39 15.52 1.74 -8.48
N GLU A 40 16.49 2.49 -9.00
CA GLU A 40 17.30 3.36 -8.16
C GLU A 40 16.45 4.46 -7.52
N VAL A 41 16.83 4.85 -6.31
CA VAL A 41 16.22 5.97 -5.61
C VAL A 41 16.41 7.28 -6.39
N THR A 42 15.41 8.11 -6.33
CA THR A 42 15.47 9.46 -6.91
C THR A 42 15.60 10.52 -5.79
N PRO A 43 16.19 11.68 -6.08
CA PRO A 43 16.46 12.73 -5.07
C PRO A 43 15.22 13.24 -4.33
N ASP A 44 14.02 13.06 -4.88
CA ASP A 44 12.75 13.38 -4.22
C ASP A 44 12.43 12.45 -3.04
N ARG A 45 13.04 11.26 -2.98
CA ARG A 45 12.92 10.34 -1.86
C ARG A 45 14.01 10.56 -0.81
N TRP A 46 15.24 10.47 -1.23
CA TRP A 46 16.42 10.84 -0.46
C TRP A 46 17.62 11.02 -1.38
N ASP A 47 18.58 11.84 -0.97
CA ASP A 47 19.76 12.15 -1.77
C ASP A 47 20.83 11.04 -1.63
N PRO A 48 21.06 10.24 -2.68
CA PRO A 48 22.05 9.18 -2.62
C PRO A 48 23.50 9.69 -2.44
N SER A 49 23.79 10.94 -2.79
CA SER A 49 25.13 11.51 -2.56
C SER A 49 25.45 11.68 -1.07
N LEU A 50 24.42 11.82 -0.23
CA LEU A 50 24.56 12.00 1.21
C LEU A 50 24.55 10.66 1.98
N TYR A 51 23.77 9.67 1.52
CA TYR A 51 23.48 8.48 2.31
C TYR A 51 23.96 7.16 1.72
N TYR A 52 24.36 7.13 0.43
CA TYR A 52 24.83 5.90 -0.20
C TYR A 52 26.35 5.77 -0.10
N ASP A 53 26.81 4.57 0.25
CA ASP A 53 28.19 4.13 0.15
C ASP A 53 28.20 2.65 -0.25
N PRO A 54 28.99 2.22 -1.26
CA PRO A 54 29.05 0.81 -1.64
C PRO A 54 29.68 -0.10 -0.57
N ASP A 55 30.44 0.47 0.39
CA ASP A 55 30.94 -0.30 1.52
C ASP A 55 29.83 -0.57 2.55
N PRO A 56 29.45 -1.84 2.79
CA PRO A 56 28.40 -2.18 3.76
C PRO A 56 28.78 -1.85 5.22
N HIS A 57 30.04 -1.55 5.48
CA HIS A 57 30.54 -1.18 6.82
C HIS A 57 30.70 0.33 7.02
N ALA A 58 30.41 1.14 5.99
CA ALA A 58 30.50 2.59 6.12
C ALA A 58 29.49 3.10 7.18
N PRO A 59 29.93 3.88 8.19
CA PRO A 59 29.05 4.36 9.22
C PRO A 59 28.03 5.35 8.65
N ASP A 60 26.78 5.30 9.17
CA ASP A 60 25.66 6.17 8.80
C ASP A 60 25.34 6.22 7.30
N LYS A 61 25.64 5.13 6.59
CA LYS A 61 25.37 4.98 5.15
C LYS A 61 24.54 3.73 4.87
N THR A 62 23.91 3.73 3.70
CA THR A 62 23.28 2.54 3.13
C THR A 62 24.09 2.06 1.93
N TYR A 63 24.32 0.75 1.82
CA TYR A 63 24.98 0.14 0.67
C TYR A 63 24.00 -0.18 -0.47
N SER A 64 22.71 0.11 -0.31
CA SER A 64 21.69 -0.09 -1.34
C SER A 64 20.98 1.23 -1.65
N LYS A 65 20.83 1.52 -2.93
CA LYS A 65 20.06 2.66 -3.45
C LYS A 65 18.92 2.24 -4.37
N ILE A 66 18.56 0.96 -4.35
CA ILE A 66 17.43 0.43 -5.12
C ILE A 66 16.27 0.08 -4.20
N GLY A 67 15.05 0.22 -4.72
CA GLY A 67 13.83 -0.09 -3.98
C GLY A 67 12.60 -0.11 -4.87
N GLY A 68 11.50 -0.62 -4.32
CA GLY A 68 10.19 -0.54 -4.94
C GLY A 68 9.49 0.75 -4.52
N TRP A 69 9.39 1.72 -5.42
CA TRP A 69 8.83 3.04 -5.13
C TRP A 69 7.39 3.13 -5.61
N VAL A 70 6.46 3.32 -4.68
CA VAL A 70 5.06 3.64 -4.99
C VAL A 70 4.99 5.13 -5.34
N ARG A 71 4.55 5.46 -6.55
CA ARG A 71 4.47 6.84 -7.07
C ARG A 71 3.07 7.21 -7.54
N GLU A 72 2.31 6.25 -8.03
CA GLU A 72 1.03 6.46 -8.72
C GLU A 72 -0.09 5.79 -7.92
N ALA A 73 -0.37 6.30 -6.72
CA ALA A 73 -1.54 5.87 -5.96
C ALA A 73 -2.64 6.92 -6.11
N GLU A 74 -3.81 6.52 -6.59
CA GLU A 74 -4.97 7.40 -6.59
C GLU A 74 -5.41 7.65 -5.15
N TRP A 75 -5.53 8.92 -4.78
CA TRP A 75 -6.12 9.34 -3.53
C TRP A 75 -7.11 10.48 -3.79
N ASN A 76 -8.38 10.17 -3.76
CA ASN A 76 -9.44 11.16 -4.00
C ASN A 76 -10.59 11.00 -2.99
N PRO A 77 -10.41 11.45 -1.75
CA PRO A 77 -11.40 11.30 -0.68
C PRO A 77 -12.73 11.96 -1.01
N ILE A 78 -12.72 13.04 -1.80
CA ILE A 78 -13.96 13.75 -2.20
C ILE A 78 -14.77 12.90 -3.18
N ALA A 79 -14.14 12.42 -4.25
CA ALA A 79 -14.81 11.55 -5.23
C ALA A 79 -15.22 10.21 -4.63
N TRP A 80 -14.54 9.76 -3.60
CA TRP A 80 -14.87 8.53 -2.87
C TRP A 80 -15.88 8.73 -1.75
N HIS A 81 -16.35 9.96 -1.53
CA HIS A 81 -17.33 10.33 -0.49
C HIS A 81 -16.87 9.93 0.91
N LEU A 82 -15.56 9.99 1.17
CA LEU A 82 -15.02 9.70 2.50
C LEU A 82 -15.35 10.85 3.45
N PRO A 83 -15.78 10.57 4.69
CA PRO A 83 -16.09 11.60 5.69
C PRO A 83 -14.81 12.19 6.30
N ILE A 84 -13.86 12.61 5.47
CA ILE A 84 -12.56 13.15 5.87
C ILE A 84 -12.50 14.62 5.45
N PRO A 85 -12.32 15.57 6.37
CA PRO A 85 -12.15 16.97 6.03
C PRO A 85 -10.93 17.18 5.11
N PRO A 86 -11.00 18.06 4.09
CA PRO A 86 -9.91 18.26 3.14
C PRO A 86 -8.54 18.53 3.79
N ARG A 87 -8.50 19.38 4.82
CA ARG A 87 -7.26 19.66 5.56
C ARG A 87 -6.64 18.42 6.23
N VAL A 88 -7.48 17.51 6.70
CA VAL A 88 -7.03 16.24 7.28
C VAL A 88 -6.49 15.34 6.18
N ALA A 89 -7.22 15.23 5.06
CA ALA A 89 -6.80 14.44 3.91
C ALA A 89 -5.43 14.89 3.35
N ASP A 90 -5.18 16.21 3.31
CA ASP A 90 -3.91 16.78 2.85
C ASP A 90 -2.75 16.50 3.82
N SER A 91 -3.04 16.40 5.13
CA SER A 91 -2.04 16.13 6.16
C SER A 91 -1.79 14.65 6.45
N MET A 92 -2.59 13.76 5.86
CA MET A 92 -2.42 12.32 6.04
C MET A 92 -1.08 11.85 5.45
N ASP A 93 -0.47 10.91 6.14
CA ASP A 93 0.71 10.20 5.67
C ASP A 93 0.37 9.31 4.46
N ASP A 94 1.31 9.12 3.56
CA ASP A 94 1.09 8.31 2.35
C ASP A 94 0.70 6.87 2.67
N VAL A 95 1.25 6.30 3.74
CA VAL A 95 0.88 4.96 4.20
C VAL A 95 -0.61 4.86 4.57
N GLN A 96 -1.18 5.92 5.16
CA GLN A 96 -2.60 5.97 5.50
C GLN A 96 -3.47 6.08 4.24
N LYS A 97 -3.03 6.90 3.29
CA LYS A 97 -3.70 7.06 1.99
C LYS A 97 -3.69 5.74 1.21
N TRP A 98 -2.55 5.06 1.16
CA TRP A 98 -2.43 3.77 0.46
C TRP A 98 -3.27 2.67 1.11
N ALA A 99 -3.30 2.62 2.45
CA ALA A 99 -4.15 1.68 3.17
C ALA A 99 -5.64 1.91 2.84
N GLY A 100 -6.08 3.17 2.84
CA GLY A 100 -7.45 3.55 2.47
C GLY A 100 -7.78 3.22 1.01
N ALA A 101 -6.87 3.51 0.09
CA ALA A 101 -7.07 3.24 -1.34
C ALA A 101 -7.10 1.73 -1.64
N ALA A 102 -6.19 0.94 -1.05
CA ALA A 102 -6.19 -0.51 -1.20
C ALA A 102 -7.43 -1.16 -0.59
N ALA A 103 -7.86 -0.70 0.59
CA ALA A 103 -9.10 -1.16 1.20
C ALA A 103 -10.33 -0.86 0.32
N ARG A 104 -10.39 0.36 -0.26
CA ARG A 104 -11.45 0.72 -1.22
C ARG A 104 -11.44 -0.19 -2.44
N GLU A 105 -10.29 -0.46 -3.03
CA GLU A 105 -10.18 -1.36 -4.18
C GLU A 105 -10.71 -2.77 -3.83
N ALA A 106 -10.31 -3.32 -2.68
CA ALA A 106 -10.80 -4.61 -2.21
C ALA A 106 -12.32 -4.64 -2.00
N LEU A 107 -12.91 -3.55 -1.50
CA LEU A 107 -14.35 -3.41 -1.36
C LEU A 107 -15.07 -3.34 -2.70
N VAL A 108 -14.49 -2.63 -3.67
CA VAL A 108 -15.03 -2.56 -5.05
C VAL A 108 -14.94 -3.93 -5.72
N ASP A 109 -13.83 -4.64 -5.57
CA ASP A 109 -13.66 -6.00 -6.10
C ASP A 109 -14.66 -6.99 -5.46
N PHE A 110 -14.96 -6.82 -4.17
CA PHE A 110 -16.04 -7.55 -3.51
C PHE A 110 -17.44 -7.23 -4.06
N GLY A 111 -17.64 -6.05 -4.66
CA GLY A 111 -18.91 -5.56 -5.19
C GLY A 111 -19.66 -4.61 -4.25
N TYR A 112 -19.00 -4.04 -3.24
CA TYR A 112 -19.59 -3.00 -2.39
C TYR A 112 -19.75 -1.67 -3.18
N PRO A 113 -20.86 -0.89 -3.03
CA PRO A 113 -21.95 -1.09 -2.05
C PRO A 113 -23.10 -1.99 -2.51
N ASP A 114 -23.15 -2.43 -3.77
CA ASP A 114 -24.25 -3.24 -4.30
C ASP A 114 -24.37 -4.59 -3.56
N ARG A 115 -23.22 -5.12 -3.16
CA ARG A 115 -23.14 -6.25 -2.24
C ARG A 115 -22.89 -5.74 -0.82
N PRO A 116 -23.88 -5.81 0.08
CA PRO A 116 -23.74 -5.24 1.42
C PRO A 116 -22.77 -6.05 2.29
N LEU A 117 -22.07 -5.32 3.18
CA LEU A 117 -21.28 -5.89 4.27
C LEU A 117 -22.03 -5.78 5.58
N ASP A 118 -21.89 -6.78 6.43
CA ASP A 118 -22.30 -6.72 7.82
C ASP A 118 -21.24 -5.92 8.61
N LEU A 119 -21.48 -4.63 8.75
CA LEU A 119 -20.53 -3.71 9.38
C LEU A 119 -20.32 -4.01 10.88
N GLU A 120 -21.32 -4.57 11.56
CA GLU A 120 -21.21 -4.94 12.98
C GLU A 120 -20.29 -6.15 13.19
N ARG A 121 -20.12 -6.97 12.15
CA ARG A 121 -19.27 -8.16 12.16
C ARG A 121 -18.03 -8.04 11.29
N THR A 122 -17.74 -6.80 10.84
CA THR A 122 -16.55 -6.52 10.03
C THR A 122 -15.48 -5.85 10.88
N ALA A 123 -14.26 -6.33 10.80
CA ALA A 123 -13.09 -5.73 11.43
C ALA A 123 -12.09 -5.26 10.38
N VAL A 124 -11.35 -4.19 10.70
CA VAL A 124 -10.21 -3.72 9.93
C VAL A 124 -8.94 -4.08 10.70
N ILE A 125 -8.06 -4.86 10.08
CA ILE A 125 -6.78 -5.26 10.66
C ILE A 125 -5.68 -4.84 9.68
N LEU A 126 -4.77 -3.96 10.12
CA LEU A 126 -3.66 -3.46 9.33
C LEU A 126 -2.34 -3.81 10.02
N GLY A 127 -1.40 -4.37 9.26
CA GLY A 127 -0.01 -4.52 9.66
C GLY A 127 0.80 -3.36 9.08
N ASN A 128 1.60 -2.69 9.91
CA ASN A 128 2.48 -1.63 9.49
C ASN A 128 3.80 -1.69 10.26
N ALA A 129 4.90 -1.44 9.56
CA ALA A 129 6.21 -1.27 10.15
C ALA A 129 6.74 0.12 9.75
N MET A 130 7.17 0.93 10.73
CA MET A 130 7.73 2.27 10.52
C MET A 130 6.73 3.25 9.89
N ALA A 131 5.58 3.46 10.54
CA ALA A 131 4.66 4.53 10.19
C ALA A 131 5.26 5.90 10.55
N GLY A 132 4.99 6.92 9.75
CA GLY A 132 5.28 8.31 10.07
C GLY A 132 6.43 8.94 9.30
N GLU A 133 6.47 8.80 7.99
CA GLU A 133 7.45 9.48 7.12
C GLU A 133 7.51 11.01 7.32
N ARG A 134 6.44 11.62 7.84
CA ARG A 134 6.37 13.07 8.07
C ARG A 134 6.83 13.53 9.47
N HIS A 135 7.28 12.60 10.30
CA HIS A 135 7.69 12.90 11.68
C HIS A 135 9.21 12.81 11.93
N TYR A 136 9.99 12.70 10.85
CA TYR A 136 11.45 12.68 10.91
C TYR A 136 12.07 13.84 10.14
#